data_6e349e46ae1918666b54000ad7d63006
#
_entry.id   6e349e46ae1918666b54000ad7d63006
#
_cell.length_a   1.000
_cell.length_b   1.000
_cell.length_c   1.000
_cell.angle_alpha   90.00
_cell.angle_beta   90.00
_cell.angle_gamma   90.00
#
_symmetry.space_group_name_H-M   'P 1'
#
loop_
_entity.id
_entity.type
_entity.pdbx_description
1 polymer ?
#
loop_
_entity_poly.entity_id
_entity_poly.type
_entity_poly.pdbx_seq_one_letter_code
_entity_poly.pdbx_strand_id
1 'polypeptide(L)'
;MTTTLGTAAADPGEIDTGRLAVGETRDGSPARLPVAVINGADDGKRLYLQAVSDGNELNGLGVIRQLVPQLDPTEIAGEICIVAIVNYHGFQVAEHRNPIDDRKLNRTFPGDSEGTASERIASTVFEVAKTADLILDLHQGSTSRMIDEVRVRCGRRHTMHSECLRLAKVFNCGYVLDQKGPEGQLARVAPDEGIPTVD
;
A
#
# COMPACT_ATOMS: atom_id res chain seq x y z
N MET A 1 -19.11 10.15 -7.39
CA MET A 1 -18.58 9.71 -8.72
C MET A 1 -18.10 8.29 -8.62
N THR A 2 -18.07 7.52 -9.73
CA THR A 2 -17.47 6.17 -9.75
C THR A 2 -15.97 6.25 -9.48
N THR A 3 -15.47 5.49 -8.55
CA THR A 3 -14.03 5.36 -8.25
C THR A 3 -13.46 4.13 -8.92
N THR A 4 -12.32 4.28 -9.59
CA THR A 4 -11.69 3.18 -10.37
C THR A 4 -10.26 2.90 -9.91
N LEU A 5 -9.88 1.62 -9.92
CA LEU A 5 -8.52 1.16 -9.68
C LEU A 5 -8.23 -0.09 -10.53
N GLY A 6 -7.44 0.05 -11.59
CA GLY A 6 -7.26 -1.02 -12.56
C GLY A 6 -8.59 -1.41 -13.22
N THR A 7 -9.03 -2.66 -13.02
CA THR A 7 -10.34 -3.14 -13.52
C THR A 7 -11.47 -3.05 -12.48
N ALA A 8 -11.18 -2.67 -11.25
CA ALA A 8 -12.21 -2.42 -10.24
C ALA A 8 -12.87 -1.06 -10.50
N ALA A 9 -14.20 -0.98 -10.34
CA ALA A 9 -14.99 0.24 -10.49
C ALA A 9 -16.20 0.18 -9.55
N ALA A 10 -16.22 1.04 -8.53
CA ALA A 10 -17.30 1.11 -7.54
C ALA A 10 -18.02 2.44 -7.63
N ASP A 11 -19.35 2.42 -7.68
CA ASP A 11 -20.20 3.60 -7.52
C ASP A 11 -20.32 3.99 -6.03
N PRO A 12 -20.75 5.22 -5.70
CA PRO A 12 -20.93 5.62 -4.31
C PRO A 12 -21.81 4.65 -3.52
N GLY A 13 -21.34 4.21 -2.35
CA GLY A 13 -21.96 3.20 -1.52
C GLY A 13 -21.67 1.74 -1.95
N GLU A 14 -20.66 1.53 -2.81
CA GLU A 14 -20.33 0.18 -3.31
C GLU A 14 -18.88 -0.22 -3.04
N ILE A 15 -18.65 -1.54 -3.12
CA ILE A 15 -17.32 -2.17 -3.08
C ILE A 15 -17.16 -2.98 -4.37
N ASP A 16 -16.02 -2.81 -5.04
CA ASP A 16 -15.64 -3.67 -6.16
C ASP A 16 -14.20 -4.14 -6.05
N THR A 17 -13.91 -5.28 -6.69
CA THR A 17 -12.58 -5.89 -6.72
C THR A 17 -12.12 -6.14 -8.15
N GLY A 18 -10.84 -6.02 -8.37
CA GLY A 18 -10.29 -6.12 -9.72
C GLY A 18 -8.81 -6.47 -9.76
N ARG A 19 -8.17 -6.06 -10.84
CA ARG A 19 -6.75 -6.27 -11.09
C ARG A 19 -6.10 -4.99 -11.62
N LEU A 20 -4.95 -4.63 -11.08
CA LEU A 20 -4.10 -3.55 -11.56
C LEU A 20 -2.96 -4.15 -12.40
N ALA A 21 -2.87 -3.79 -13.67
CA ALA A 21 -1.76 -4.20 -14.53
C ALA A 21 -0.47 -3.43 -14.14
N VAL A 22 0.64 -4.15 -13.98
CA VAL A 22 1.94 -3.58 -13.57
C VAL A 22 3.08 -3.93 -14.53
N GLY A 23 2.76 -4.40 -15.71
CA GLY A 23 3.70 -4.82 -16.74
C GLY A 23 3.35 -6.18 -17.32
N GLU A 24 4.35 -6.84 -17.88
CA GLU A 24 4.23 -8.15 -18.53
C GLU A 24 5.22 -9.15 -17.93
N THR A 25 4.82 -10.42 -17.93
CA THR A 25 5.68 -11.55 -17.65
C THR A 25 6.50 -11.92 -18.89
N ARG A 26 7.46 -12.86 -18.75
CA ARG A 26 8.37 -13.26 -19.86
C ARG A 26 7.66 -13.85 -21.08
N ASP A 27 6.45 -14.37 -20.89
CA ASP A 27 5.62 -14.94 -21.98
C ASP A 27 4.68 -13.92 -22.62
N GLY A 28 4.80 -12.62 -22.22
CA GLY A 28 3.93 -11.54 -22.70
C GLY A 28 2.56 -11.48 -22.01
N SER A 29 2.30 -12.32 -21.02
CA SER A 29 1.07 -12.24 -20.24
C SER A 29 1.11 -11.03 -19.29
N PRO A 30 -0.03 -10.35 -19.07
CA PRO A 30 -0.06 -9.22 -18.15
C PRO A 30 0.24 -9.64 -16.71
N ALA A 31 1.24 -9.02 -16.07
CA ALA A 31 1.43 -9.08 -14.62
C ALA A 31 0.39 -8.18 -13.95
N ARG A 32 -0.39 -8.74 -13.00
CA ARG A 32 -1.54 -8.05 -12.39
C ARG A 32 -1.56 -8.24 -10.88
N LEU A 33 -1.78 -7.13 -10.16
CA LEU A 33 -1.96 -7.14 -8.70
C LEU A 33 -3.46 -7.19 -8.34
N PRO A 34 -3.85 -7.90 -7.27
CA PRO A 34 -5.21 -7.86 -6.76
C PRO A 34 -5.50 -6.52 -6.10
N VAL A 35 -6.62 -5.92 -6.46
CA VAL A 35 -7.06 -4.62 -5.93
C VAL A 35 -8.51 -4.66 -5.46
N ALA A 36 -8.85 -3.73 -4.58
CA ALA A 36 -10.23 -3.44 -4.19
C ALA A 36 -10.43 -1.93 -4.09
N VAL A 37 -11.66 -1.49 -4.34
CA VAL A 37 -12.12 -0.13 -4.13
C VAL A 37 -13.35 -0.18 -3.24
N ILE A 38 -13.33 0.62 -2.18
CA ILE A 38 -14.51 0.94 -1.38
C ILE A 38 -14.81 2.40 -1.65
N ASN A 39 -15.95 2.67 -2.28
CA ASN A 39 -16.40 4.03 -2.56
C ASN A 39 -17.53 4.37 -1.60
N GLY A 40 -17.24 5.22 -0.61
CA GLY A 40 -18.20 5.65 0.38
C GLY A 40 -19.39 6.40 -0.22
N ALA A 41 -20.52 6.39 0.48
CA ALA A 41 -21.73 7.09 0.02
C ALA A 41 -21.56 8.62 0.03
N ASP A 42 -20.76 9.14 0.94
CA ASP A 42 -20.50 10.57 1.10
C ASP A 42 -19.10 10.95 0.60
N ASP A 43 -18.94 12.17 0.14
CA ASP A 43 -17.63 12.73 -0.23
C ASP A 43 -16.70 12.80 0.99
N GLY A 44 -15.42 12.52 0.79
CA GLY A 44 -14.41 12.55 1.85
C GLY A 44 -13.00 12.34 1.33
N LYS A 45 -12.11 11.93 2.23
CA LYS A 45 -10.72 11.68 1.90
C LYS A 45 -10.52 10.33 1.22
N ARG A 46 -9.51 10.27 0.37
CA ARG A 46 -9.04 9.02 -0.22
C ARG A 46 -7.93 8.41 0.64
N LEU A 47 -8.15 7.19 1.09
CA LEU A 47 -7.13 6.36 1.74
C LEU A 47 -6.55 5.36 0.74
N TYR A 48 -5.24 5.29 0.64
CA TYR A 48 -4.54 4.19 -0.01
C TYR A 48 -4.04 3.20 1.04
N LEU A 49 -4.33 1.93 0.83
CA LEU A 49 -3.93 0.82 1.70
C LEU A 49 -3.21 -0.25 0.87
N GLN A 50 -2.01 -0.65 1.29
CA GLN A 50 -1.31 -1.76 0.67
C GLN A 50 -0.79 -2.77 1.69
N ALA A 51 -0.49 -3.97 1.19
CA ALA A 51 0.17 -5.02 1.96
C ALA A 51 1.09 -5.85 1.06
N VAL A 52 1.90 -6.70 1.68
CA VAL A 52 2.78 -7.67 1.00
C VAL A 52 3.75 -6.97 0.03
N SER A 53 4.34 -5.85 0.45
CA SER A 53 5.50 -5.24 -0.22
C SER A 53 6.74 -6.13 -0.11
N ASP A 54 6.83 -6.89 0.97
CA ASP A 54 7.75 -8.00 1.19
C ASP A 54 6.94 -9.31 1.07
N GLY A 55 7.30 -10.20 0.11
CA GLY A 55 6.39 -11.25 -0.38
C GLY A 55 6.00 -12.34 0.61
N ASN A 56 6.74 -12.48 1.72
CA ASN A 56 6.45 -13.42 2.81
C ASN A 56 5.78 -12.76 4.04
N GLU A 57 5.42 -11.49 3.97
CA GLU A 57 4.75 -10.74 5.04
C GLU A 57 3.23 -10.76 4.85
N LEU A 58 2.56 -11.79 5.37
CA LEU A 58 1.16 -12.10 5.03
C LEU A 58 0.11 -11.54 6.00
N ASN A 59 0.50 -11.02 7.17
CA ASN A 59 -0.45 -10.53 8.17
C ASN A 59 -1.31 -9.38 7.64
N GLY A 60 -0.69 -8.43 6.89
CA GLY A 60 -1.42 -7.33 6.27
C GLY A 60 -2.50 -7.80 5.28
N LEU A 61 -2.21 -8.85 4.49
CA LEU A 61 -3.21 -9.49 3.64
C LEU A 61 -4.35 -10.12 4.46
N GLY A 62 -4.01 -10.75 5.59
CA GLY A 62 -4.99 -11.29 6.54
C GLY A 62 -5.92 -10.20 7.08
N VAL A 63 -5.35 -9.04 7.45
CA VAL A 63 -6.11 -7.85 7.88
C VAL A 63 -7.06 -7.37 6.78
N ILE A 64 -6.59 -7.19 5.56
CA ILE A 64 -7.40 -6.73 4.41
C ILE A 64 -8.57 -7.71 4.16
N ARG A 65 -8.30 -9.02 4.16
CA ARG A 65 -9.33 -10.05 3.95
C ARG A 65 -10.41 -10.08 5.03
N GLN A 66 -10.07 -9.71 6.26
CA GLN A 66 -11.03 -9.62 7.35
C GLN A 66 -11.76 -8.28 7.37
N LEU A 67 -11.07 -7.20 7.06
CA LEU A 67 -11.59 -5.83 7.13
C LEU A 67 -12.64 -5.57 6.02
N VAL A 68 -12.29 -5.84 4.76
CA VAL A 68 -13.12 -5.45 3.61
C VAL A 68 -14.56 -5.97 3.71
N PRO A 69 -14.83 -7.25 4.07
CA PRO A 69 -16.21 -7.73 4.21
C PRO A 69 -17.00 -7.15 5.40
N GLN A 70 -16.33 -6.46 6.32
CA GLN A 70 -16.96 -5.85 7.49
C GLN A 70 -17.29 -4.37 7.29
N LEU A 71 -16.78 -3.78 6.22
CA LEU A 71 -17.05 -2.38 5.90
C LEU A 71 -18.42 -2.26 5.21
N ASP A 72 -19.24 -1.34 5.71
CA ASP A 72 -20.45 -0.90 5.03
C ASP A 72 -20.12 0.40 4.28
N PRO A 73 -20.03 0.38 2.94
CA PRO A 73 -19.68 1.57 2.17
C PRO A 73 -20.72 2.68 2.30
N THR A 74 -21.96 2.36 2.71
CA THR A 74 -22.99 3.36 2.93
C THR A 74 -22.78 4.20 4.19
N GLU A 75 -21.92 3.74 5.10
CA GLU A 75 -21.54 4.45 6.33
C GLU A 75 -20.17 5.15 6.24
N ILE A 76 -19.53 5.10 5.05
CA ILE A 76 -18.19 5.67 4.83
C ILE A 76 -18.30 6.99 4.09
N ALA A 77 -17.53 7.98 4.55
CA ALA A 77 -17.23 9.21 3.82
C ALA A 77 -15.82 9.13 3.22
N GLY A 78 -15.73 9.24 1.89
CA GLY A 78 -14.49 9.13 1.13
C GLY A 78 -14.27 7.76 0.50
N GLU A 79 -13.04 7.47 0.12
CA GLU A 79 -12.69 6.30 -0.70
C GLU A 79 -11.55 5.52 -0.06
N ILE A 80 -11.55 4.20 -0.24
CA ILE A 80 -10.42 3.34 0.13
C ILE A 80 -9.95 2.57 -1.11
N CYS A 81 -8.75 2.87 -1.59
CA CYS A 81 -8.09 2.17 -2.68
C CYS A 81 -7.08 1.16 -2.10
N ILE A 82 -7.23 -0.11 -2.41
CA ILE A 82 -6.45 -1.20 -1.83
C ILE A 82 -5.64 -1.92 -2.90
N VAL A 83 -4.32 -2.06 -2.68
CA VAL A 83 -3.46 -3.02 -3.38
C VAL A 83 -3.06 -4.11 -2.40
N ALA A 84 -3.78 -5.22 -2.43
CA ALA A 84 -3.68 -6.23 -1.38
C ALA A 84 -2.37 -7.05 -1.39
N ILE A 85 -1.74 -7.19 -2.55
CA ILE A 85 -0.46 -7.91 -2.72
C ILE A 85 0.39 -7.13 -3.70
N VAL A 86 1.36 -6.36 -3.19
CA VAL A 86 2.25 -5.53 -4.03
C VAL A 86 3.35 -6.38 -4.65
N ASN A 87 4.10 -7.15 -3.84
CA ASN A 87 5.13 -8.06 -4.33
C ASN A 87 4.53 -9.42 -4.73
N TYR A 88 3.75 -9.41 -5.81
CA TYR A 88 3.04 -10.61 -6.28
C TYR A 88 4.00 -11.80 -6.56
N HIS A 89 5.14 -11.55 -7.17
CA HIS A 89 6.10 -12.61 -7.50
C HIS A 89 6.75 -13.21 -6.24
N GLY A 90 7.15 -12.38 -5.27
CA GLY A 90 7.65 -12.85 -3.99
C GLY A 90 6.60 -13.62 -3.18
N PHE A 91 5.35 -13.15 -3.23
CA PHE A 91 4.22 -13.84 -2.60
C PHE A 91 4.01 -15.25 -3.15
N GLN A 92 4.13 -15.47 -4.48
CA GLN A 92 3.94 -16.78 -5.11
C GLN A 92 4.92 -17.85 -4.61
N VAL A 93 6.11 -17.43 -4.19
CA VAL A 93 7.19 -18.33 -3.73
C VAL A 93 7.48 -18.18 -2.22
N ALA A 94 6.68 -17.37 -1.52
CA ALA A 94 6.85 -17.04 -0.09
C ALA A 94 8.23 -16.47 0.24
N GLU A 95 8.80 -15.68 -0.65
CA GLU A 95 10.09 -15.02 -0.48
C GLU A 95 9.95 -13.53 -0.22
N HIS A 96 10.87 -12.99 0.59
CA HIS A 96 10.90 -11.58 0.95
C HIS A 96 11.16 -10.67 -0.27
N ARG A 97 12.05 -11.11 -1.15
CA ARG A 97 12.44 -10.39 -2.36
C ARG A 97 11.59 -10.80 -3.56
N ASN A 98 11.61 -9.97 -4.60
CA ASN A 98 11.05 -10.34 -5.88
C ASN A 98 12.00 -11.31 -6.61
N PRO A 99 11.61 -12.56 -6.89
CA PRO A 99 12.50 -13.56 -7.51
C PRO A 99 12.84 -13.25 -8.98
N ILE A 100 12.16 -12.30 -9.61
CA ILE A 100 12.43 -11.92 -11.00
C ILE A 100 13.73 -11.11 -11.14
N ASP A 101 14.03 -10.24 -10.17
CA ASP A 101 15.17 -9.31 -10.21
C ASP A 101 15.99 -9.28 -8.91
N ASP A 102 15.68 -10.15 -7.94
CA ASP A 102 16.28 -10.26 -6.61
C ASP A 102 16.25 -8.93 -5.83
N ARG A 103 15.30 -8.05 -6.12
CA ARG A 103 15.16 -6.78 -5.41
C ARG A 103 14.19 -6.87 -4.24
N LYS A 104 14.47 -6.08 -3.23
CA LYS A 104 13.54 -5.79 -2.15
C LYS A 104 12.59 -4.69 -2.63
N LEU A 105 11.35 -5.05 -2.99
CA LEU A 105 10.41 -4.10 -3.59
C LEU A 105 10.20 -2.87 -2.70
N ASN A 106 10.10 -3.05 -1.38
CA ASN A 106 10.02 -1.94 -0.43
C ASN A 106 11.37 -1.20 -0.23
N ARG A 107 12.17 -1.11 -1.29
CA ARG A 107 13.39 -0.27 -1.41
C ARG A 107 13.52 0.30 -2.83
N THR A 108 12.43 0.21 -3.59
CA THR A 108 12.44 0.64 -4.99
C THR A 108 11.50 1.81 -5.29
N PHE A 109 10.67 2.24 -4.32
CA PHE A 109 9.83 3.42 -4.52
C PHE A 109 10.67 4.71 -4.71
N PRO A 110 10.25 5.63 -5.60
CA PRO A 110 8.98 5.66 -6.34
C PRO A 110 8.91 4.70 -7.55
N GLY A 111 10.01 4.05 -7.91
CA GLY A 111 10.10 3.14 -9.05
C GLY A 111 10.50 3.81 -10.36
N ASP A 112 10.54 3.02 -11.43
CA ASP A 112 10.82 3.44 -12.80
C ASP A 112 9.99 2.54 -13.74
N SER A 113 9.17 3.14 -14.60
CA SER A 113 8.32 2.42 -15.56
C SER A 113 9.10 1.62 -16.61
N GLU A 114 10.34 2.04 -16.89
CA GLU A 114 11.25 1.38 -17.83
C GLU A 114 12.31 0.50 -17.13
N GLY A 115 12.24 0.45 -15.80
CA GLY A 115 13.21 -0.24 -14.96
C GLY A 115 13.00 -1.76 -14.84
N THR A 116 13.58 -2.34 -13.81
CA THR A 116 13.44 -3.77 -13.46
C THR A 116 12.00 -4.13 -13.09
N ALA A 117 11.71 -5.42 -12.90
CA ALA A 117 10.36 -5.87 -12.54
C ALA A 117 9.84 -5.20 -11.26
N SER A 118 10.69 -5.10 -10.22
CA SER A 118 10.31 -4.42 -8.98
C SER A 118 10.11 -2.91 -9.16
N GLU A 119 10.96 -2.26 -9.97
CA GLU A 119 10.83 -0.82 -10.24
C GLU A 119 9.56 -0.49 -11.03
N ARG A 120 9.17 -1.30 -12.00
CA ARG A 120 7.90 -1.13 -12.73
C ARG A 120 6.68 -1.32 -11.84
N ILE A 121 6.70 -2.34 -10.97
CA ILE A 121 5.63 -2.54 -9.97
C ILE A 121 5.56 -1.33 -9.05
N ALA A 122 6.69 -0.91 -8.48
CA ALA A 122 6.75 0.23 -7.57
C ALA A 122 6.26 1.52 -8.23
N SER A 123 6.65 1.79 -9.47
CA SER A 123 6.20 2.96 -10.25
C SER A 123 4.67 2.97 -10.42
N THR A 124 4.09 1.87 -10.90
CA THR A 124 2.63 1.78 -11.11
C THR A 124 1.86 1.93 -9.80
N VAL A 125 2.33 1.28 -8.73
CA VAL A 125 1.71 1.35 -7.40
C VAL A 125 1.85 2.75 -6.82
N PHE A 126 2.99 3.41 -7.01
CA PHE A 126 3.22 4.76 -6.50
C PHE A 126 2.33 5.79 -7.20
N GLU A 127 2.09 5.65 -8.51
CA GLU A 127 1.15 6.53 -9.23
C GLU A 127 -0.28 6.44 -8.64
N VAL A 128 -0.72 5.25 -8.21
CA VAL A 128 -1.98 5.10 -7.48
C VAL A 128 -1.89 5.74 -6.10
N ALA A 129 -0.84 5.44 -5.34
CA ALA A 129 -0.66 5.94 -3.97
C ALA A 129 -0.64 7.47 -3.91
N LYS A 130 -0.05 8.14 -4.91
CA LYS A 130 0.00 9.61 -5.01
C LYS A 130 -1.37 10.28 -5.16
N THR A 131 -2.42 9.53 -5.51
CA THR A 131 -3.77 10.10 -5.61
C THR A 131 -4.49 10.18 -4.26
N ALA A 132 -3.89 9.62 -3.21
CA ALA A 132 -4.50 9.54 -1.89
C ALA A 132 -4.18 10.75 -0.99
N ASP A 133 -5.06 10.99 -0.02
CA ASP A 133 -4.82 11.93 1.08
C ASP A 133 -4.03 11.31 2.23
N LEU A 134 -4.05 9.97 2.37
CA LEU A 134 -3.43 9.19 3.43
C LEU A 134 -2.95 7.85 2.89
N ILE A 135 -1.83 7.33 3.39
CA ILE A 135 -1.29 6.03 3.01
C ILE A 135 -1.02 5.16 4.24
N LEU A 136 -1.48 3.91 4.16
CA LEU A 136 -1.17 2.84 5.11
C LEU A 136 -0.44 1.71 4.38
N ASP A 137 0.77 1.38 4.85
CA ASP A 137 1.59 0.28 4.30
C ASP A 137 1.71 -0.83 5.36
N LEU A 138 0.95 -1.92 5.19
CA LEU A 138 0.88 -2.97 6.19
C LEU A 138 2.05 -3.94 6.05
N HIS A 139 2.86 -4.01 7.10
CA HIS A 139 4.03 -4.87 7.22
C HIS A 139 3.94 -5.87 8.37
N GLN A 140 4.89 -6.76 8.42
CA GLN A 140 5.23 -7.58 9.59
C GLN A 140 6.75 -7.76 9.69
N GLY A 141 7.25 -8.32 10.77
CA GLY A 141 8.67 -8.62 10.97
C GLY A 141 9.10 -9.92 10.29
N SER A 142 8.84 -10.10 9.00
CA SER A 142 9.09 -11.34 8.28
C SER A 142 8.43 -12.54 8.99
N THR A 143 9.19 -13.56 9.44
CA THR A 143 8.68 -14.72 10.19
C THR A 143 8.78 -14.56 11.70
N SER A 144 9.25 -13.42 12.18
CA SER A 144 9.40 -13.11 13.60
C SER A 144 8.09 -12.66 14.23
N ARG A 145 8.00 -12.83 15.55
CA ARG A 145 6.89 -12.29 16.32
C ARG A 145 6.90 -10.76 16.25
N MET A 146 5.77 -10.19 15.88
CA MET A 146 5.56 -8.74 15.88
C MET A 146 5.25 -8.22 17.28
N ILE A 147 5.60 -6.95 17.51
CA ILE A 147 5.01 -6.13 18.56
C ILE A 147 3.93 -5.25 17.94
N ASP A 148 3.06 -4.69 18.78
CA ASP A 148 2.02 -3.77 18.38
C ASP A 148 2.62 -2.37 18.17
N GLU A 149 3.02 -2.07 16.93
CA GLU A 149 3.70 -0.82 16.58
C GLU A 149 3.20 -0.20 15.27
N VAL A 150 3.30 1.13 15.20
CA VAL A 150 3.18 1.91 13.97
C VAL A 150 4.46 2.71 13.77
N ARG A 151 4.91 2.84 12.53
CA ARG A 151 6.17 3.49 12.19
C ARG A 151 5.99 4.76 11.38
N VAL A 152 6.65 5.84 11.82
CA VAL A 152 6.79 7.10 11.09
C VAL A 152 8.19 7.16 10.47
N ARG A 153 8.26 7.16 9.13
CA ARG A 153 9.51 6.91 8.37
C ARG A 153 10.09 8.12 7.65
N CYS A 154 9.37 9.23 7.53
CA CYS A 154 9.86 10.43 6.83
C CYS A 154 11.05 11.12 7.53
N GLY A 155 11.16 10.94 8.86
CA GLY A 155 12.18 11.58 9.68
C GLY A 155 11.70 12.88 10.33
N ARG A 156 12.21 13.19 11.51
CA ARG A 156 11.72 14.26 12.41
C ARG A 156 11.80 15.67 11.86
N ARG A 157 12.64 15.91 10.86
CA ARG A 157 12.80 17.24 10.23
C ARG A 157 11.96 17.39 8.96
N HIS A 158 11.24 16.36 8.56
CA HIS A 158 10.39 16.41 7.38
C HIS A 158 9.15 17.26 7.61
N THR A 159 8.70 18.03 6.60
CA THR A 159 7.53 18.91 6.69
C THR A 159 6.25 18.14 7.04
N MET A 160 6.10 16.91 6.56
CA MET A 160 4.94 16.03 6.82
C MET A 160 5.05 15.24 8.13
N HIS A 161 6.14 15.40 8.91
CA HIS A 161 6.35 14.59 10.11
C HIS A 161 5.17 14.67 11.12
N SER A 162 4.65 15.87 11.37
CA SER A 162 3.54 16.07 12.30
C SER A 162 2.28 15.36 11.85
N GLU A 163 2.00 15.35 10.54
CA GLU A 163 0.83 14.69 9.96
C GLU A 163 0.98 13.16 10.00
N CYS A 164 2.17 12.64 9.65
CA CYS A 164 2.47 11.21 9.81
C CYS A 164 2.35 10.76 11.27
N LEU A 165 2.83 11.55 12.21
CA LEU A 165 2.73 11.24 13.64
C LEU A 165 1.27 11.29 14.12
N ARG A 166 0.46 12.23 13.61
CA ARG A 166 -0.97 12.30 13.89
C ARG A 166 -1.70 11.06 13.37
N LEU A 167 -1.39 10.63 12.14
CA LEU A 167 -1.93 9.41 11.54
C LEU A 167 -1.53 8.18 12.37
N ALA A 168 -0.25 8.05 12.77
CA ALA A 168 0.21 6.94 13.60
C ALA A 168 -0.56 6.80 14.93
N LYS A 169 -0.91 7.93 15.56
CA LYS A 169 -1.64 7.94 16.82
C LYS A 169 -3.10 7.46 16.73
N VAL A 170 -3.70 7.51 15.53
CA VAL A 170 -5.08 7.01 15.31
C VAL A 170 -5.19 5.52 15.61
N PHE A 171 -4.12 4.76 15.35
CA PHE A 171 -4.09 3.30 15.59
C PHE A 171 -4.11 2.92 17.07
N ASN A 172 -3.76 3.84 17.96
CA ASN A 172 -3.69 3.59 19.40
C ASN A 172 -2.88 2.31 19.75
N CYS A 173 -1.85 2.04 18.97
CA CYS A 173 -0.92 0.92 19.19
C CYS A 173 -0.01 1.17 20.40
N GLY A 174 0.58 0.11 20.95
CA GLY A 174 1.46 0.17 22.11
C GLY A 174 2.71 1.03 21.87
N TYR A 175 3.20 1.08 20.62
CA TYR A 175 4.41 1.81 20.27
C TYR A 175 4.26 2.60 18.96
N VAL A 176 4.83 3.81 18.94
CA VAL A 176 5.09 4.57 17.70
C VAL A 176 6.61 4.66 17.54
N LEU A 177 7.14 3.99 16.51
CA LEU A 177 8.54 4.07 16.13
C LEU A 177 8.76 5.25 15.20
N ASP A 178 9.26 6.35 15.76
CA ASP A 178 9.60 7.58 15.03
C ASP A 178 11.07 7.56 14.62
N GLN A 179 11.35 6.90 13.50
CA GLN A 179 12.71 6.73 12.97
C GLN A 179 12.72 6.86 11.45
N LYS A 180 13.61 7.70 10.92
CA LYS A 180 13.80 7.83 9.47
C LYS A 180 14.04 6.45 8.82
N GLY A 181 13.19 6.10 7.88
CA GLY A 181 13.26 4.82 7.16
C GLY A 181 14.39 4.77 6.13
N PRO A 182 14.72 3.59 5.62
CA PRO A 182 15.65 3.42 4.52
C PRO A 182 15.11 4.06 3.23
N GLU A 183 16.01 4.35 2.30
CA GLU A 183 15.66 4.88 0.98
C GLU A 183 14.80 3.89 0.19
N GLY A 184 13.92 4.42 -0.64
CA GLY A 184 13.03 3.62 -1.48
C GLY A 184 11.92 2.88 -0.73
N GLN A 185 11.71 3.13 0.57
CA GLN A 185 10.55 2.67 1.32
C GLN A 185 9.36 3.58 1.06
N LEU A 186 8.15 3.03 0.83
CA LEU A 186 6.97 3.85 0.53
C LEU A 186 6.70 4.88 1.63
N ALA A 187 6.70 4.46 2.90
CA ALA A 187 6.45 5.35 4.04
C ALA A 187 7.52 6.44 4.25
N ARG A 188 8.64 6.34 3.53
CA ARG A 188 9.64 7.40 3.48
C ARG A 188 9.50 8.32 2.27
N VAL A 189 9.09 7.78 1.13
CA VAL A 189 9.06 8.51 -0.16
C VAL A 189 7.75 9.28 -0.33
N ALA A 190 6.61 8.71 0.03
CA ALA A 190 5.31 9.34 -0.16
C ALA A 190 5.13 10.67 0.61
N PRO A 191 5.72 10.89 1.79
CA PRO A 191 5.72 12.20 2.43
C PRO A 191 6.38 13.31 1.62
N ASP A 192 7.33 13.01 0.72
CA ASP A 192 7.94 14.00 -0.18
C ASP A 192 6.90 14.55 -1.20
N GLU A 193 5.85 13.79 -1.49
CA GLU A 193 4.68 14.21 -2.29
C GLU A 193 3.59 14.91 -1.43
N GLY A 194 3.86 15.15 -0.16
CA GLY A 194 2.91 15.79 0.76
C GLY A 194 1.83 14.86 1.33
N ILE A 195 2.02 13.54 1.28
CA ILE A 195 1.02 12.57 1.70
C ILE A 195 1.44 11.91 3.03
N PRO A 196 0.68 12.09 4.13
CA PRO A 196 0.95 11.44 5.40
C PRO A 196 0.91 9.92 5.22
N THR A 197 2.00 9.25 5.64
CA THR A 197 2.18 7.81 5.45
C THR A 197 2.74 7.17 6.71
N VAL A 198 2.23 5.99 7.05
CA VAL A 198 2.74 5.12 8.14
C VAL A 198 2.88 3.67 7.66
N ASP A 199 3.82 2.96 8.28
CA ASP A 199 4.03 1.52 8.10
C ASP A 199 4.03 0.76 9.43
#